data_265c0a5cda8d145019434671d95efe61
#
_entry.id   265c0a5cda8d145019434671d95efe61
#
_cell.length_a   1.000
_cell.length_b   1.000
_cell.length_c   1.000
_cell.angle_alpha   90.00
_cell.angle_beta   90.00
_cell.angle_gamma   90.00
#
_symmetry.space_group_name_H-M   'P 1'
#
loop_
_entity.id
_entity.type
_entity.pdbx_description
1 polymer ?
#
loop_
_entity_poly.entity_id
_entity_poly.type
_entity_poly.pdbx_seq_one_letter_code
_entity_poly.pdbx_strand_id
1 'polypeptide(L)'
;MSNFDWFEESIKVLPTSHFVEVRDKKIHYLQWGESNKPGLLFIHGYSAHAHWWDFIAPAFVEDYSVVAIDLSGAGDSEHRDDYSQEIFADEIKAVCEDMCLDSVDVIAHSMGGSISLNATSIFPNFFKSLTLLDSIVILPPDKVRGFSNNKSMIRADFIYDDLESAKESFRLIPPQPCNNDYLLNHIAHHSFKEGKGGWVLKSDGKMKKTYKSKDLTDVLMSAPCPINIVYGLMSQIFTKEILDYTLYVGNIPEERIIGIPGTMHHLFVDDPLSVIDALRKLIGEN
;
A
#
# COMPACT_ATOMS: atom_id res chain seq x y z
N MET A 1 6.21 26.18 -6.29
CA MET A 1 6.03 25.07 -7.22
C MET A 1 4.59 24.62 -7.12
N SER A 2 3.86 24.48 -8.22
CA SER A 2 2.50 23.92 -8.15
C SER A 2 2.55 22.42 -7.85
N ASN A 3 1.44 21.80 -7.40
CA ASN A 3 1.38 20.35 -7.18
C ASN A 3 1.68 19.58 -8.48
N PHE A 4 1.29 20.12 -9.63
CA PHE A 4 1.57 19.53 -10.93
C PHE A 4 3.06 19.59 -11.27
N ASP A 5 3.73 20.74 -11.07
CA ASP A 5 5.17 20.87 -11.32
C ASP A 5 5.96 19.90 -10.41
N TRP A 6 5.54 19.77 -9.15
CA TRP A 6 6.15 18.82 -8.22
C TRP A 6 6.02 17.38 -8.70
N PHE A 7 4.84 16.99 -9.18
CA PHE A 7 4.60 15.66 -9.72
C PHE A 7 5.51 15.36 -10.93
N GLU A 8 5.55 16.28 -11.89
CA GLU A 8 6.40 16.16 -13.09
C GLU A 8 7.89 16.00 -12.74
N GLU A 9 8.38 16.67 -11.69
CA GLU A 9 9.75 16.47 -11.21
C GLU A 9 9.93 15.13 -10.48
N SER A 10 8.95 14.73 -9.68
CA SER A 10 9.01 13.49 -8.92
C SER A 10 9.10 12.26 -9.83
N ILE A 11 8.27 12.18 -10.86
CA ILE A 11 8.24 11.02 -11.77
C ILE A 11 9.46 10.92 -12.71
N LYS A 12 10.34 11.94 -12.75
CA LYS A 12 11.63 11.85 -13.47
C LYS A 12 12.64 10.97 -12.72
N VAL A 13 12.47 10.76 -11.42
CA VAL A 13 13.29 9.85 -10.62
C VAL A 13 12.78 8.43 -10.86
N LEU A 14 13.27 7.83 -11.92
CA LEU A 14 12.80 6.51 -12.38
C LEU A 14 13.29 5.40 -11.44
N PRO A 15 12.41 4.43 -11.09
CA PRO A 15 12.81 3.22 -10.39
C PRO A 15 13.53 2.24 -11.31
N THR A 16 14.25 1.31 -10.71
CA THR A 16 14.62 0.04 -11.35
C THR A 16 13.60 -1.01 -11.02
N SER A 17 13.31 -1.88 -12.00
CA SER A 17 12.31 -2.97 -11.89
C SER A 17 13.00 -4.30 -11.67
N HIS A 18 12.55 -5.07 -10.69
CA HIS A 18 13.14 -6.32 -10.25
C HIS A 18 12.08 -7.39 -10.04
N PHE A 19 12.52 -8.64 -10.00
CA PHE A 19 11.68 -9.79 -9.68
C PHE A 19 12.42 -10.76 -8.76
N VAL A 20 11.73 -11.25 -7.74
CA VAL A 20 12.18 -12.34 -6.88
C VAL A 20 11.19 -13.49 -6.92
N GLU A 21 11.66 -14.74 -6.83
CA GLU A 21 10.79 -15.91 -6.81
C GLU A 21 10.37 -16.26 -5.38
N VAL A 22 9.05 -16.37 -5.16
CA VAL A 22 8.47 -16.75 -3.87
C VAL A 22 7.41 -17.81 -4.07
N ARG A 23 7.62 -19.02 -3.53
CA ARG A 23 6.68 -20.15 -3.68
C ARG A 23 6.24 -20.35 -5.13
N ASP A 24 7.21 -20.52 -6.02
CA ASP A 24 7.02 -20.76 -7.47
C ASP A 24 6.29 -19.64 -8.23
N LYS A 25 6.32 -18.39 -7.70
CA LYS A 25 5.76 -17.21 -8.35
C LYS A 25 6.76 -16.07 -8.35
N LYS A 26 6.82 -15.34 -9.47
CA LYS A 26 7.62 -14.14 -9.61
C LYS A 26 6.89 -12.97 -8.99
N ILE A 27 7.53 -12.34 -8.03
CA ILE A 27 7.06 -11.15 -7.32
C ILE A 27 7.88 -9.97 -7.81
N HIS A 28 7.18 -8.99 -8.37
CA HIS A 28 7.74 -7.77 -8.89
C HIS A 28 7.90 -6.72 -7.78
N TYR A 29 8.96 -5.93 -7.87
CA TYR A 29 9.11 -4.75 -7.05
C TYR A 29 9.89 -3.66 -7.79
N LEU A 30 9.67 -2.42 -7.37
CA LEU A 30 10.37 -1.23 -7.83
C LEU A 30 11.35 -0.76 -6.76
N GLN A 31 12.52 -0.26 -7.18
CA GLN A 31 13.53 0.27 -6.27
C GLN A 31 14.00 1.64 -6.75
N TRP A 32 14.05 2.61 -5.82
CA TRP A 32 14.61 3.95 -6.01
C TRP A 32 15.78 4.20 -5.08
N GLY A 33 16.70 5.04 -5.50
CA GLY A 33 17.87 5.43 -4.70
C GLY A 33 18.96 4.37 -4.65
N GLU A 34 19.90 4.54 -3.71
CA GLU A 34 21.05 3.67 -3.56
C GLU A 34 20.76 2.52 -2.59
N SER A 35 21.21 1.30 -2.92
CA SER A 35 20.94 0.09 -2.14
C SER A 35 21.71 -0.03 -0.81
N ASN A 36 22.65 0.87 -0.54
CA ASN A 36 23.48 0.88 0.67
C ASN A 36 22.90 1.74 1.82
N LYS A 37 21.70 2.28 1.64
CA LYS A 37 20.99 3.09 2.63
C LYS A 37 20.02 2.24 3.46
N PRO A 38 19.51 2.74 4.60
CA PRO A 38 18.44 2.10 5.36
C PRO A 38 17.22 1.79 4.47
N GLY A 39 16.56 0.66 4.68
CA GLY A 39 15.43 0.24 3.87
C GLY A 39 14.14 0.97 4.23
N LEU A 40 13.40 1.43 3.21
CA LEU A 40 12.05 1.94 3.31
C LEU A 40 11.16 1.19 2.33
N LEU A 41 10.20 0.42 2.83
CA LEU A 41 9.33 -0.42 2.01
C LEU A 41 7.90 0.14 1.97
N PHE A 42 7.40 0.35 0.76
CA PHE A 42 6.01 0.71 0.50
C PHE A 42 5.19 -0.51 0.11
N ILE A 43 4.03 -0.68 0.76
CA ILE A 43 3.09 -1.78 0.50
C ILE A 43 1.72 -1.20 0.14
N HIS A 44 1.24 -1.56 -1.03
CA HIS A 44 -0.02 -1.04 -1.58
C HIS A 44 -1.26 -1.70 -0.98
N GLY A 45 -2.41 -1.06 -1.18
CA GLY A 45 -3.73 -1.56 -0.83
C GLY A 45 -4.32 -2.53 -1.86
N TYR A 46 -5.58 -2.93 -1.62
CA TYR A 46 -6.32 -3.79 -2.52
C TYR A 46 -6.50 -3.19 -3.91
N SER A 47 -6.23 -3.97 -4.96
CA SER A 47 -6.31 -3.55 -6.37
C SER A 47 -5.41 -2.36 -6.76
N ALA A 48 -4.41 -2.06 -5.94
CA ALA A 48 -3.34 -1.12 -6.24
C ALA A 48 -2.06 -1.88 -6.65
N HIS A 49 -0.96 -1.17 -6.87
CA HIS A 49 0.33 -1.72 -7.30
C HIS A 49 1.49 -0.76 -6.96
N ALA A 50 2.73 -1.19 -7.14
CA ALA A 50 3.94 -0.46 -6.78
C ALA A 50 4.03 0.95 -7.40
N HIS A 51 3.57 1.13 -8.63
CA HIS A 51 3.57 2.44 -9.30
C HIS A 51 2.63 3.50 -8.67
N TRP A 52 1.84 3.15 -7.67
CA TRP A 52 1.12 4.15 -6.86
C TRP A 52 2.07 5.01 -6.02
N TRP A 53 3.31 4.56 -5.87
CA TRP A 53 4.34 5.22 -5.08
C TRP A 53 5.34 6.01 -5.91
N ASP A 54 5.24 6.02 -7.25
CA ASP A 54 6.18 6.70 -8.17
C ASP A 54 6.40 8.17 -7.85
N PHE A 55 5.37 8.84 -7.35
CA PHE A 55 5.43 10.26 -6.99
C PHE A 55 5.66 10.50 -5.48
N ILE A 56 5.67 9.47 -4.65
CA ILE A 56 5.93 9.55 -3.20
C ILE A 56 7.37 9.07 -2.89
N ALA A 57 7.76 7.94 -3.42
CA ALA A 57 9.05 7.29 -3.18
C ALA A 57 10.26 8.21 -3.43
N PRO A 58 10.30 9.03 -4.48
CA PRO A 58 11.41 9.94 -4.75
C PRO A 58 11.74 10.92 -3.61
N ALA A 59 10.75 11.26 -2.78
CA ALA A 59 10.96 12.15 -1.64
C ALA A 59 11.88 11.57 -0.55
N PHE A 60 12.18 10.27 -0.58
CA PHE A 60 12.92 9.55 0.46
C PHE A 60 14.28 9.02 -0.01
N VAL A 61 14.64 9.14 -1.30
CA VAL A 61 15.86 8.54 -1.87
C VAL A 61 17.17 9.13 -1.34
N GLU A 62 17.12 10.33 -0.74
CA GLU A 62 18.30 10.93 -0.12
C GLU A 62 18.73 10.16 1.13
N ASP A 63 17.79 9.62 1.88
CA ASP A 63 18.02 8.98 3.19
C ASP A 63 17.85 7.47 3.17
N TYR A 64 17.08 6.93 2.20
CA TYR A 64 16.66 5.52 2.15
C TYR A 64 16.94 4.84 0.82
N SER A 65 17.18 3.53 0.88
CA SER A 65 16.91 2.61 -0.22
C SER A 65 15.40 2.33 -0.23
N VAL A 66 14.70 2.90 -1.22
CA VAL A 66 13.24 2.87 -1.26
C VAL A 66 12.77 1.73 -2.14
N VAL A 67 11.88 0.91 -1.64
CA VAL A 67 11.32 -0.25 -2.34
C VAL A 67 9.80 -0.19 -2.32
N ALA A 68 9.15 -0.53 -3.43
CA ALA A 68 7.70 -0.74 -3.49
C ALA A 68 7.39 -2.09 -4.12
N ILE A 69 6.68 -2.94 -3.39
CA ILE A 69 6.33 -4.29 -3.84
C ILE A 69 5.00 -4.27 -4.60
N ASP A 70 4.91 -5.10 -5.64
CA ASP A 70 3.65 -5.63 -6.14
C ASP A 70 3.36 -6.95 -5.43
N LEU A 71 2.41 -6.98 -4.51
CA LEU A 71 1.96 -8.24 -3.90
C LEU A 71 1.40 -9.16 -4.98
N SER A 72 1.54 -10.48 -4.85
CA SER A 72 1.00 -11.41 -5.84
C SER A 72 -0.47 -11.12 -6.15
N GLY A 73 -0.85 -11.23 -7.42
CA GLY A 73 -2.18 -10.85 -7.90
C GLY A 73 -2.39 -9.35 -8.13
N ALA A 74 -1.33 -8.54 -8.04
CA ALA A 74 -1.35 -7.12 -8.32
C ALA A 74 -0.15 -6.72 -9.19
N GLY A 75 -0.27 -5.59 -9.90
CA GLY A 75 0.80 -5.03 -10.72
C GLY A 75 1.41 -6.03 -11.70
N ASP A 76 2.73 -6.09 -11.74
CA ASP A 76 3.47 -6.99 -12.62
C ASP A 76 3.87 -8.31 -11.94
N SER A 77 3.44 -8.55 -10.69
CA SER A 77 3.57 -9.83 -10.01
C SER A 77 2.64 -10.90 -10.59
N GLU A 78 3.09 -12.15 -10.54
CA GLU A 78 2.28 -13.28 -10.98
C GLU A 78 1.04 -13.48 -10.09
N HIS A 79 -0.01 -13.99 -10.70
CA HIS A 79 -1.23 -14.37 -10.00
C HIS A 79 -1.09 -15.76 -9.34
N ARG A 80 -1.83 -15.97 -8.25
CA ARG A 80 -1.91 -17.24 -7.51
C ARG A 80 -3.32 -17.82 -7.58
N ASP A 81 -3.45 -19.08 -7.21
CA ASP A 81 -4.76 -19.70 -7.07
C ASP A 81 -5.42 -19.32 -5.72
N ASP A 82 -4.60 -19.15 -4.68
CA ASP A 82 -5.02 -18.73 -3.34
C ASP A 82 -4.13 -17.59 -2.82
N TYR A 83 -4.70 -16.72 -1.99
CA TYR A 83 -4.05 -15.59 -1.36
C TYR A 83 -4.22 -15.65 0.15
N SER A 84 -3.15 -15.48 0.90
CA SER A 84 -3.17 -15.44 2.37
C SER A 84 -2.19 -14.44 2.93
N GLN A 85 -2.40 -14.05 4.19
CA GLN A 85 -1.49 -13.15 4.88
C GLN A 85 -0.08 -13.74 5.06
N GLU A 86 0.03 -15.07 5.17
CA GLU A 86 1.32 -15.75 5.26
C GLU A 86 2.10 -15.69 3.94
N ILE A 87 1.40 -15.90 2.81
CA ILE A 87 2.02 -15.79 1.48
C ILE A 87 2.54 -14.36 1.28
N PHE A 88 1.74 -13.35 1.58
CA PHE A 88 2.17 -11.96 1.45
C PHE A 88 3.30 -11.59 2.41
N ALA A 89 3.33 -12.15 3.63
CA ALA A 89 4.44 -11.95 4.55
C ALA A 89 5.76 -12.53 4.00
N ASP A 90 5.71 -13.72 3.38
CA ASP A 90 6.87 -14.31 2.72
C ASP A 90 7.33 -13.47 1.51
N GLU A 91 6.41 -12.90 0.75
CA GLU A 91 6.72 -12.01 -0.37
C GLU A 91 7.42 -10.72 0.10
N ILE A 92 6.91 -10.09 1.15
CA ILE A 92 7.54 -8.93 1.79
C ILE A 92 8.98 -9.26 2.22
N LYS A 93 9.14 -10.38 2.91
CA LYS A 93 10.44 -10.82 3.42
C LYS A 93 11.43 -11.09 2.29
N ALA A 94 11.00 -11.81 1.26
CA ALA A 94 11.84 -12.18 0.13
C ALA A 94 12.32 -10.97 -0.69
N VAL A 95 11.45 -9.99 -0.93
CA VAL A 95 11.84 -8.73 -1.61
C VAL A 95 12.92 -7.99 -0.83
N CYS A 96 12.79 -7.91 0.49
CA CYS A 96 13.80 -7.24 1.30
C CYS A 96 15.10 -8.03 1.41
N GLU A 97 15.05 -9.37 1.42
CA GLU A 97 16.24 -10.22 1.36
C GLU A 97 16.98 -10.08 0.02
N ASP A 98 16.24 -10.01 -1.10
CA ASP A 98 16.82 -9.77 -2.43
C ASP A 98 17.52 -8.40 -2.50
N MET A 99 17.00 -7.41 -1.79
CA MET A 99 17.60 -6.08 -1.63
C MET A 99 18.68 -6.00 -0.54
N CYS A 100 19.02 -7.10 0.11
CA CYS A 100 19.97 -7.15 1.23
C CYS A 100 19.60 -6.21 2.39
N LEU A 101 18.32 -6.05 2.69
CA LEU A 101 17.80 -5.22 3.77
C LEU A 101 17.54 -6.09 5.00
N ASP A 102 18.34 -5.94 6.05
CA ASP A 102 18.22 -6.71 7.30
C ASP A 102 17.04 -6.24 8.17
N SER A 103 16.71 -4.96 8.10
CA SER A 103 15.55 -4.37 8.76
C SER A 103 15.02 -3.17 7.98
N VAL A 104 13.70 -2.93 8.03
CA VAL A 104 13.04 -1.91 7.22
C VAL A 104 12.04 -1.09 8.00
N ASP A 105 11.93 0.19 7.65
CA ASP A 105 10.74 0.99 7.94
C ASP A 105 9.69 0.67 6.87
N VAL A 106 8.45 0.40 7.29
CA VAL A 106 7.38 -0.01 6.38
C VAL A 106 6.26 1.04 6.36
N ILE A 107 5.84 1.43 5.17
CA ILE A 107 4.68 2.28 4.93
C ILE A 107 3.64 1.45 4.18
N ALA A 108 2.49 1.22 4.78
CA ALA A 108 1.51 0.29 4.23
C ALA A 108 0.10 0.88 4.18
N HIS A 109 -0.48 0.92 2.97
CA HIS A 109 -1.81 1.47 2.74
C HIS A 109 -2.90 0.41 2.81
N SER A 110 -4.01 0.73 3.49
CA SER A 110 -5.25 -0.05 3.45
C SER A 110 -5.02 -1.55 3.76
N MET A 111 -5.35 -2.47 2.85
CA MET A 111 -5.11 -3.91 2.98
C MET A 111 -3.63 -4.22 3.28
N GLY A 112 -2.71 -3.47 2.67
CA GLY A 112 -1.27 -3.63 2.93
C GLY A 112 -0.91 -3.46 4.40
N GLY A 113 -1.60 -2.58 5.14
CA GLY A 113 -1.37 -2.40 6.58
C GLY A 113 -1.72 -3.63 7.41
N SER A 114 -2.84 -4.30 7.14
CA SER A 114 -3.19 -5.54 7.83
C SER A 114 -2.24 -6.69 7.50
N ILE A 115 -1.78 -6.76 6.24
CA ILE A 115 -0.77 -7.72 5.79
C ILE A 115 0.56 -7.48 6.52
N SER A 116 1.01 -6.22 6.57
CA SER A 116 2.26 -5.83 7.21
C SER A 116 2.23 -6.07 8.72
N LEU A 117 1.11 -5.73 9.39
CA LEU A 117 0.96 -6.01 10.82
C LEU A 117 1.04 -7.52 11.11
N ASN A 118 0.38 -8.37 10.30
CA ASN A 118 0.54 -9.81 10.44
C ASN A 118 2.00 -10.25 10.23
N ALA A 119 2.69 -9.68 9.23
CA ALA A 119 4.08 -10.01 8.95
C ALA A 119 5.03 -9.66 10.11
N THR A 120 4.73 -8.61 10.91
CA THR A 120 5.54 -8.30 12.11
C THR A 120 5.53 -9.42 13.14
N SER A 121 4.43 -10.16 13.26
CA SER A 121 4.34 -11.31 14.18
C SER A 121 5.11 -12.54 13.68
N ILE A 122 5.26 -12.67 12.36
CA ILE A 122 5.98 -13.79 11.72
C ILE A 122 7.49 -13.52 11.73
N PHE A 123 7.88 -12.26 11.49
CA PHE A 123 9.28 -11.80 11.40
C PHE A 123 9.56 -10.64 12.37
N PRO A 124 9.52 -10.86 13.69
CA PRO A 124 9.47 -9.78 14.69
C PRO A 124 10.71 -8.86 14.72
N ASN A 125 11.87 -9.33 14.26
CA ASN A 125 13.11 -8.54 14.27
C ASN A 125 13.38 -7.83 12.93
N PHE A 126 12.46 -7.95 11.99
CA PHE A 126 12.65 -7.46 10.64
C PHE A 126 12.09 -6.04 10.43
N PHE A 127 11.06 -5.69 11.17
CA PHE A 127 10.41 -4.38 11.07
C PHE A 127 11.00 -3.40 12.08
N LYS A 128 11.61 -2.32 11.58
CA LYS A 128 12.07 -1.21 12.42
C LYS A 128 10.90 -0.36 12.90
N SER A 129 9.96 -0.06 11.99
CA SER A 129 8.68 0.57 12.29
C SER A 129 7.63 0.16 11.25
N LEU A 130 6.33 0.33 11.58
CA LEU A 130 5.22 0.15 10.66
C LEU A 130 4.32 1.39 10.69
N THR A 131 4.21 2.10 9.57
CA THR A 131 3.30 3.21 9.37
C THR A 131 2.06 2.75 8.60
N LEU A 132 0.91 2.82 9.24
CA LEU A 132 -0.40 2.47 8.69
C LEU A 132 -1.01 3.70 8.01
N LEU A 133 -1.14 3.65 6.67
CA LEU A 133 -1.82 4.69 5.90
C LEU A 133 -3.29 4.31 5.70
N ASP A 134 -4.19 4.96 6.43
CA ASP A 134 -5.64 4.75 6.37
C ASP A 134 -6.03 3.24 6.35
N SER A 135 -5.40 2.47 7.24
CA SER A 135 -5.48 1.00 7.26
C SER A 135 -6.29 0.50 8.43
N ILE A 136 -7.34 -0.26 8.15
CA ILE A 136 -8.09 -1.01 9.17
C ILE A 136 -7.33 -2.32 9.46
N VAL A 137 -6.72 -2.41 10.63
CA VAL A 137 -6.01 -3.61 11.08
C VAL A 137 -6.83 -4.43 12.08
N ILE A 138 -7.70 -3.76 12.86
CA ILE A 138 -8.68 -4.35 13.76
C ILE A 138 -10.00 -3.57 13.67
N LEU A 139 -11.07 -4.19 14.11
CA LEU A 139 -12.42 -3.58 14.16
C LEU A 139 -13.01 -3.68 15.56
N PRO A 140 -13.76 -2.66 16.01
CA PRO A 140 -14.61 -2.80 17.18
C PRO A 140 -15.51 -4.04 17.05
N PRO A 141 -15.76 -4.81 18.13
CA PRO A 141 -16.47 -6.09 18.06
C PRO A 141 -17.89 -6.01 17.43
N ASP A 142 -18.58 -4.89 17.57
CA ASP A 142 -19.88 -4.62 16.98
C ASP A 142 -19.83 -4.34 15.47
N LYS A 143 -18.68 -3.94 14.92
CA LYS A 143 -18.45 -3.64 13.50
C LYS A 143 -18.03 -4.84 12.67
N VAL A 144 -17.49 -5.89 13.29
CA VAL A 144 -16.97 -7.09 12.59
C VAL A 144 -18.02 -7.71 11.67
N ARG A 145 -19.30 -7.76 12.09
CA ARG A 145 -20.39 -8.37 11.32
C ARG A 145 -20.81 -7.58 10.08
N GLY A 146 -20.58 -6.27 10.05
CA GLY A 146 -20.98 -5.38 8.94
C GLY A 146 -19.98 -5.31 7.79
N PHE A 147 -18.72 -5.61 8.06
CA PHE A 147 -17.62 -5.39 7.10
C PHE A 147 -17.57 -6.41 5.96
N SER A 148 -18.13 -7.62 6.16
CA SER A 148 -18.04 -8.72 5.19
C SER A 148 -18.93 -8.58 3.94
N ASN A 149 -19.83 -7.59 3.87
CA ASN A 149 -20.88 -7.49 2.85
C ASN A 149 -20.65 -6.45 1.75
N ASN A 150 -19.52 -5.73 1.74
CA ASN A 150 -19.26 -4.76 0.69
C ASN A 150 -18.91 -5.46 -0.63
N LYS A 151 -19.86 -5.53 -1.54
CA LYS A 151 -19.70 -5.99 -2.93
C LYS A 151 -19.03 -4.90 -3.76
N SER A 152 -17.76 -4.61 -3.51
CA SER A 152 -16.97 -3.83 -4.45
C SER A 152 -16.81 -4.63 -5.74
N MET A 153 -17.31 -4.12 -6.84
CA MET A 153 -17.17 -4.77 -8.15
C MET A 153 -15.80 -4.42 -8.73
N ILE A 154 -14.87 -5.39 -8.72
CA ILE A 154 -13.65 -5.28 -9.50
C ILE A 154 -14.01 -5.62 -10.94
N ARG A 155 -13.60 -4.76 -11.87
CA ARG A 155 -13.74 -4.99 -13.30
C ARG A 155 -12.55 -5.81 -13.89
N ALA A 156 -12.04 -6.77 -13.12
CA ALA A 156 -10.90 -7.60 -13.52
C ALA A 156 -11.14 -8.46 -14.78
N ASP A 157 -12.40 -8.69 -15.13
CA ASP A 157 -12.77 -9.54 -16.27
C ASP A 157 -13.11 -8.74 -17.56
N PHE A 158 -12.97 -7.40 -17.52
CA PHE A 158 -13.22 -6.58 -18.71
C PHE A 158 -11.99 -6.50 -19.60
N ILE A 159 -12.21 -6.62 -20.91
CA ILE A 159 -11.20 -6.44 -21.95
C ILE A 159 -11.54 -5.14 -22.70
N TYR A 160 -10.54 -4.27 -22.86
CA TYR A 160 -10.66 -2.99 -23.54
C TYR A 160 -9.88 -3.04 -24.85
N ASP A 161 -10.40 -2.38 -25.89
CA ASP A 161 -9.80 -2.39 -27.22
C ASP A 161 -8.42 -1.73 -27.26
N ASP A 162 -8.22 -0.69 -26.43
CA ASP A 162 -6.97 0.08 -26.33
C ASP A 162 -6.70 0.55 -24.89
N LEU A 163 -5.48 1.03 -24.66
CA LEU A 163 -5.05 1.51 -23.34
C LEU A 163 -5.83 2.75 -22.89
N GLU A 164 -6.17 3.66 -23.80
CA GLU A 164 -6.88 4.90 -23.42
C GLU A 164 -8.29 4.58 -22.91
N SER A 165 -9.03 3.71 -23.59
CA SER A 165 -10.34 3.22 -23.13
C SER A 165 -10.24 2.50 -21.78
N ALA A 166 -9.17 1.73 -21.55
CA ALA A 166 -8.89 1.09 -20.29
C ALA A 166 -8.64 2.12 -19.17
N LYS A 167 -7.79 3.12 -19.42
CA LYS A 167 -7.49 4.22 -18.47
C LYS A 167 -8.74 5.03 -18.11
N GLU A 168 -9.58 5.38 -19.09
CA GLU A 168 -10.85 6.10 -18.85
C GLU A 168 -11.80 5.31 -17.93
N SER A 169 -11.70 3.98 -17.93
CA SER A 169 -12.49 3.10 -17.06
C SER A 169 -11.95 2.98 -15.65
N PHE A 170 -10.70 3.41 -15.38
CA PHE A 170 -10.06 3.29 -14.07
C PHE A 170 -10.85 4.03 -12.99
N ARG A 171 -10.96 3.42 -11.82
CA ARG A 171 -11.60 4.01 -10.64
C ARG A 171 -10.88 3.58 -9.38
N LEU A 172 -10.75 4.49 -8.43
CA LEU A 172 -10.26 4.19 -7.08
C LEU A 172 -11.20 3.20 -6.38
N ILE A 173 -10.65 2.29 -5.59
CA ILE A 173 -11.41 1.31 -4.79
C ILE A 173 -10.92 1.39 -3.33
N PRO A 174 -11.77 1.84 -2.39
CA PRO A 174 -13.15 2.34 -2.57
C PRO A 174 -13.23 3.60 -3.42
N PRO A 175 -14.38 3.86 -4.08
CA PRO A 175 -14.56 5.07 -4.86
C PRO A 175 -14.46 6.33 -3.97
N GLN A 176 -13.73 7.31 -4.46
CA GLN A 176 -13.69 8.66 -3.87
C GLN A 176 -13.49 9.70 -4.98
N PRO A 177 -13.94 10.95 -4.78
CA PRO A 177 -13.56 12.05 -5.65
C PRO A 177 -12.04 12.25 -5.64
N CYS A 178 -11.49 12.70 -6.74
CA CYS A 178 -10.08 13.11 -6.83
C CYS A 178 -9.99 14.34 -7.71
N ASN A 179 -9.26 15.36 -7.22
CA ASN A 179 -9.03 16.60 -7.97
C ASN A 179 -7.68 16.60 -8.70
N ASN A 180 -6.86 15.57 -8.52
CA ASN A 180 -5.54 15.43 -9.11
C ASN A 180 -5.61 14.41 -10.27
N ASP A 181 -6.30 14.76 -11.34
CA ASP A 181 -6.51 13.88 -12.51
C ASP A 181 -5.20 13.37 -13.10
N TYR A 182 -4.13 14.16 -13.04
CA TYR A 182 -2.80 13.76 -13.51
C TYR A 182 -2.24 12.58 -12.71
N LEU A 183 -2.45 12.51 -11.39
CA LEU A 183 -2.06 11.35 -10.56
C LEU A 183 -2.90 10.12 -10.92
N LEU A 184 -4.22 10.28 -11.08
CA LEU A 184 -5.09 9.18 -11.49
C LEU A 184 -4.72 8.65 -12.87
N ASN A 185 -4.40 9.54 -13.82
CA ASN A 185 -3.98 9.14 -15.16
C ASN A 185 -2.66 8.37 -15.14
N HIS A 186 -1.69 8.79 -14.33
CA HIS A 186 -0.44 8.07 -14.12
C HIS A 186 -0.68 6.68 -13.53
N ILE A 187 -1.44 6.57 -12.45
CA ILE A 187 -1.79 5.30 -11.82
C ILE A 187 -2.53 4.39 -12.82
N ALA A 188 -3.51 4.93 -13.54
CA ALA A 188 -4.28 4.18 -14.52
C ALA A 188 -3.40 3.62 -15.65
N HIS A 189 -2.41 4.40 -16.12
CA HIS A 189 -1.47 3.96 -17.14
C HIS A 189 -0.74 2.66 -16.74
N HIS A 190 -0.34 2.54 -15.48
CA HIS A 190 0.37 1.37 -14.95
C HIS A 190 -0.56 0.24 -14.46
N SER A 191 -1.87 0.49 -14.39
CA SER A 191 -2.86 -0.49 -13.88
C SER A 191 -3.27 -1.54 -14.90
N PHE A 192 -3.00 -1.34 -16.18
CA PHE A 192 -3.42 -2.24 -17.25
C PHE A 192 -2.22 -2.85 -17.97
N LYS A 193 -2.44 -4.02 -18.56
CA LYS A 193 -1.49 -4.72 -19.43
C LYS A 193 -2.17 -5.24 -20.67
N GLU A 194 -1.40 -5.40 -21.74
CA GLU A 194 -1.86 -6.09 -22.92
C GLU A 194 -2.09 -7.58 -22.62
N GLY A 195 -3.24 -8.09 -23.00
CA GLY A 195 -3.65 -9.46 -22.80
C GLY A 195 -4.27 -10.04 -24.08
N LYS A 196 -4.76 -11.28 -23.99
CA LYS A 196 -5.40 -11.92 -25.14
C LYS A 196 -6.72 -11.21 -25.47
N GLY A 197 -6.72 -10.47 -26.58
CA GLY A 197 -7.91 -9.79 -27.10
C GLY A 197 -8.04 -8.32 -26.71
N GLY A 198 -7.04 -7.71 -26.07
CA GLY A 198 -6.98 -6.30 -25.70
C GLY A 198 -6.35 -6.02 -24.35
N TRP A 199 -6.67 -4.90 -23.75
CA TRP A 199 -6.11 -4.45 -22.47
C TRP A 199 -6.94 -4.94 -21.29
N VAL A 200 -6.27 -5.45 -20.26
CA VAL A 200 -6.89 -5.99 -19.05
C VAL A 200 -6.28 -5.38 -17.81
N LEU A 201 -7.08 -5.28 -16.74
CA LEU A 201 -6.58 -4.83 -15.43
C LEU A 201 -5.57 -5.86 -14.88
N LYS A 202 -4.44 -5.38 -14.34
CA LYS A 202 -3.39 -6.22 -13.74
C LYS A 202 -3.84 -6.93 -12.45
N SER A 203 -4.87 -6.41 -11.75
CA SER A 203 -5.37 -6.98 -10.50
C SER A 203 -6.14 -8.29 -10.72
N ASP A 204 -5.84 -9.32 -9.91
CA ASP A 204 -6.53 -10.61 -9.96
C ASP A 204 -7.86 -10.59 -9.20
N GLY A 205 -8.97 -10.81 -9.92
CA GLY A 205 -10.31 -10.93 -9.33
C GLY A 205 -10.49 -12.09 -8.34
N LYS A 206 -9.62 -13.13 -8.39
CA LYS A 206 -9.65 -14.25 -7.44
C LYS A 206 -9.27 -13.83 -6.03
N MET A 207 -8.40 -12.81 -5.87
CA MET A 207 -7.97 -12.32 -4.56
C MET A 207 -9.17 -12.03 -3.65
N LYS A 208 -10.21 -11.40 -4.15
CA LYS A 208 -11.42 -11.12 -3.37
C LYS A 208 -12.13 -12.37 -2.86
N LYS A 209 -12.01 -13.51 -3.55
CA LYS A 209 -12.71 -14.76 -3.23
C LYS A 209 -11.92 -15.61 -2.24
N THR A 210 -10.60 -15.57 -2.33
CA THR A 210 -9.70 -16.47 -1.60
C THR A 210 -9.04 -15.81 -0.40
N TYR A 211 -8.65 -14.53 -0.50
CA TYR A 211 -8.05 -13.79 0.63
C TYR A 211 -9.07 -13.59 1.76
N LYS A 212 -8.66 -13.99 2.95
CA LYS A 212 -9.41 -13.77 4.19
C LYS A 212 -8.54 -12.98 5.16
N SER A 213 -9.08 -11.86 5.64
CA SER A 213 -8.47 -11.13 6.74
C SER A 213 -8.53 -11.95 8.03
N LYS A 214 -7.52 -11.79 8.87
CA LYS A 214 -7.46 -12.36 10.23
C LYS A 214 -7.84 -11.29 11.25
N ASP A 215 -8.23 -11.73 12.42
CA ASP A 215 -8.22 -10.87 13.60
C ASP A 215 -6.76 -10.65 14.03
N LEU A 216 -6.34 -9.40 14.08
CA LEU A 216 -4.98 -9.01 14.42
C LEU A 216 -4.91 -8.29 15.78
N THR A 217 -5.94 -8.44 16.61
CA THR A 217 -6.02 -7.78 17.92
C THR A 217 -4.81 -8.13 18.79
N ASP A 218 -4.50 -9.41 18.95
CA ASP A 218 -3.35 -9.87 19.77
C ASP A 218 -2.01 -9.44 19.16
N VAL A 219 -1.93 -9.40 17.82
CA VAL A 219 -0.72 -8.95 17.12
C VAL A 219 -0.49 -7.46 17.35
N LEU A 220 -1.54 -6.65 17.27
CA LEU A 220 -1.44 -5.21 17.54
C LEU A 220 -1.07 -4.92 18.99
N MET A 221 -1.66 -5.64 19.94
CA MET A 221 -1.36 -5.50 21.38
C MET A 221 0.11 -5.81 21.71
N SER A 222 0.73 -6.72 20.97
CA SER A 222 2.09 -7.19 21.18
C SER A 222 3.04 -6.86 20.04
N ALA A 223 2.73 -5.81 19.26
CA ALA A 223 3.51 -5.44 18.08
C ALA A 223 5.00 -5.27 18.45
N PRO A 224 5.91 -5.95 17.72
CA PRO A 224 7.34 -5.97 18.08
C PRO A 224 8.09 -4.69 17.68
N CYS A 225 7.43 -3.79 16.97
CA CYS A 225 7.99 -2.52 16.50
C CYS A 225 7.00 -1.37 16.73
N PRO A 226 7.47 -0.11 16.74
CA PRO A 226 6.61 1.06 16.77
C PRO A 226 5.57 1.06 15.62
N ILE A 227 4.32 1.37 15.99
CA ILE A 227 3.22 1.55 15.04
C ILE A 227 2.91 3.04 14.91
N ASN A 228 2.94 3.56 13.69
CA ASN A 228 2.52 4.90 13.35
C ASN A 228 1.20 4.86 12.56
N ILE A 229 0.38 5.90 12.67
CA ILE A 229 -0.87 6.03 11.93
C ILE A 229 -0.91 7.37 11.19
N VAL A 230 -1.11 7.32 9.88
CA VAL A 230 -1.47 8.49 9.06
C VAL A 230 -2.80 8.21 8.38
N TYR A 231 -3.76 9.10 8.51
CA TYR A 231 -5.10 8.85 8.00
C TYR A 231 -5.77 10.12 7.45
N GLY A 232 -6.72 9.94 6.54
CA GLY A 232 -7.52 11.04 6.00
C GLY A 232 -8.61 11.46 6.99
N LEU A 233 -8.67 12.75 7.37
CA LEU A 233 -9.70 13.23 8.29
C LEU A 233 -11.14 13.14 7.72
N MET A 234 -11.28 12.96 6.41
CA MET A 234 -12.55 12.73 5.73
C MET A 234 -12.74 11.26 5.29
N SER A 235 -11.86 10.36 5.73
CA SER A 235 -11.99 8.94 5.40
C SER A 235 -13.28 8.35 5.96
N GLN A 236 -14.02 7.65 5.10
CA GLN A 236 -15.21 6.89 5.47
C GLN A 236 -14.89 5.42 5.79
N ILE A 237 -13.65 5.02 5.52
CA ILE A 237 -13.13 3.67 5.78
C ILE A 237 -12.51 3.63 7.17
N PHE A 238 -11.53 4.49 7.44
CA PHE A 238 -10.85 4.58 8.72
C PHE A 238 -11.49 5.69 9.57
N THR A 239 -12.65 5.38 10.16
CA THR A 239 -13.44 6.34 10.95
C THR A 239 -12.81 6.63 12.31
N LYS A 240 -13.21 7.74 12.93
CA LYS A 240 -12.76 8.08 14.30
C LYS A 240 -12.98 6.95 15.29
N GLU A 241 -14.08 6.24 15.21
CA GLU A 241 -14.40 5.10 16.09
C GLU A 241 -13.39 3.95 15.92
N ILE A 242 -13.00 3.65 14.66
CA ILE A 242 -11.97 2.64 14.37
C ILE A 242 -10.61 3.12 14.85
N LEU A 243 -10.29 4.40 14.64
CA LEU A 243 -9.06 5.01 15.16
C LEU A 243 -8.99 4.87 16.69
N ASP A 244 -10.01 5.35 17.40
CA ASP A 244 -10.04 5.34 18.88
C ASP A 244 -9.88 3.90 19.42
N TYR A 245 -10.53 2.92 18.78
CA TYR A 245 -10.38 1.51 19.16
C TYR A 245 -8.98 0.96 18.86
N THR A 246 -8.41 1.30 17.72
CA THR A 246 -7.05 0.89 17.33
C THR A 246 -6.01 1.46 18.30
N LEU A 247 -6.15 2.74 18.68
CA LEU A 247 -5.25 3.38 19.66
C LEU A 247 -5.36 2.74 21.04
N TYR A 248 -6.57 2.46 21.49
CA TYR A 248 -6.81 1.83 22.78
C TYR A 248 -6.18 0.44 22.86
N VAL A 249 -6.40 -0.40 21.82
CA VAL A 249 -5.86 -1.77 21.78
C VAL A 249 -4.35 -1.79 21.60
N GLY A 250 -3.82 -0.99 20.68
CA GLY A 250 -2.39 -0.94 20.36
C GLY A 250 -1.57 -0.10 21.35
N ASN A 251 -2.21 0.59 22.29
CA ASN A 251 -1.56 1.58 23.18
C ASN A 251 -0.63 2.54 22.40
N ILE A 252 -1.14 3.04 21.25
CA ILE A 252 -0.35 3.89 20.33
C ILE A 252 -0.37 5.33 20.87
N PRO A 253 0.79 5.93 21.13
CA PRO A 253 0.86 7.28 21.68
C PRO A 253 0.50 8.35 20.63
N GLU A 254 -0.01 9.49 21.09
CA GLU A 254 -0.57 10.56 20.25
C GLU A 254 0.45 11.14 19.25
N GLU A 255 1.72 11.22 19.63
CA GLU A 255 2.81 11.69 18.77
C GLU A 255 3.06 10.82 17.52
N ARG A 256 2.56 9.59 17.52
CA ARG A 256 2.64 8.65 16.38
C ARG A 256 1.42 8.70 15.46
N ILE A 257 0.57 9.70 15.62
CA ILE A 257 -0.70 9.79 14.89
C ILE A 257 -0.78 11.12 14.16
N ILE A 258 -1.00 11.09 12.84
CA ILE A 258 -1.19 12.29 12.02
C ILE A 258 -2.44 12.12 11.16
N GLY A 259 -3.43 12.99 11.38
CA GLY A 259 -4.59 13.13 10.49
C GLY A 259 -4.35 14.21 9.44
N ILE A 260 -4.56 13.88 8.16
CA ILE A 260 -4.37 14.82 7.05
C ILE A 260 -5.71 15.49 6.72
N PRO A 261 -5.85 16.83 6.88
CA PRO A 261 -7.08 17.54 6.59
C PRO A 261 -7.46 17.47 5.10
N GLY A 262 -8.76 17.37 4.82
CA GLY A 262 -9.28 17.41 3.44
C GLY A 262 -9.05 16.14 2.63
N THR A 263 -8.44 15.11 3.20
CA THR A 263 -8.15 13.86 2.50
C THR A 263 -9.07 12.70 2.94
N MET A 264 -9.26 11.76 2.04
CA MET A 264 -10.05 10.55 2.24
C MET A 264 -9.15 9.31 2.30
N HIS A 265 -9.66 8.13 1.92
CA HIS A 265 -8.95 6.85 2.01
C HIS A 265 -7.64 6.80 1.21
N HIS A 266 -7.63 7.35 -0.01
CA HIS A 266 -6.42 7.44 -0.84
C HIS A 266 -5.73 8.79 -0.62
N LEU A 267 -5.34 9.07 0.63
CA LEU A 267 -4.85 10.37 1.09
C LEU A 267 -3.63 10.88 0.30
N PHE A 268 -2.75 9.99 -0.16
CA PHE A 268 -1.57 10.36 -0.95
C PHE A 268 -1.91 10.70 -2.42
N VAL A 269 -3.13 10.43 -2.88
CA VAL A 269 -3.67 10.93 -4.15
C VAL A 269 -4.38 12.28 -3.95
N ASP A 270 -4.98 12.49 -2.78
CA ASP A 270 -5.67 13.74 -2.43
C ASP A 270 -4.66 14.87 -2.13
N ASP A 271 -3.70 14.61 -1.22
CA ASP A 271 -2.65 15.55 -0.82
C ASP A 271 -1.31 14.85 -0.59
N PRO A 272 -0.57 14.57 -1.69
CA PRO A 272 0.70 13.85 -1.62
C PRO A 272 1.78 14.55 -0.78
N LEU A 273 1.83 15.88 -0.82
CA LEU A 273 2.86 16.64 -0.11
C LEU A 273 2.68 16.59 1.40
N SER A 274 1.44 16.78 1.89
CA SER A 274 1.14 16.63 3.31
C SER A 274 1.39 15.21 3.82
N VAL A 275 1.16 14.21 2.98
CA VAL A 275 1.48 12.81 3.31
C VAL A 275 2.99 12.60 3.41
N ILE A 276 3.78 13.11 2.46
CA ILE A 276 5.25 13.04 2.51
C ILE A 276 5.77 13.69 3.80
N ASP A 277 5.28 14.87 4.16
CA ASP A 277 5.71 15.58 5.36
C ASP A 277 5.35 14.79 6.64
N ALA A 278 4.16 14.21 6.70
CA ALA A 278 3.74 13.35 7.81
C ALA A 278 4.62 12.10 7.94
N LEU A 279 4.92 11.44 6.82
CA LEU A 279 5.79 10.27 6.80
C LEU A 279 7.21 10.60 7.25
N ARG A 280 7.83 11.66 6.74
CA ARG A 280 9.17 12.10 7.14
C ARG A 280 9.26 12.35 8.65
N LYS A 281 8.24 12.99 9.22
CA LYS A 281 8.19 13.22 10.66
C LYS A 281 8.18 11.92 11.45
N LEU A 282 7.38 10.93 11.05
CA LEU A 282 7.18 9.70 11.80
C LEU A 282 8.34 8.68 11.66
N ILE A 283 8.96 8.58 10.47
CA ILE A 283 10.06 7.63 10.24
C ILE A 283 11.43 8.20 10.60
N GLY A 284 11.61 9.52 10.63
CA GLY A 284 12.87 10.20 10.98
C GLY A 284 13.14 10.35 12.48
N GLU A 285 12.15 10.13 13.34
CA GLU A 285 12.24 10.28 14.80
C GLU A 285 12.58 8.97 15.54
N ASN A 286 13.00 7.88 14.84
CA ASN A 286 13.29 6.56 15.43
C ASN A 286 14.79 6.32 15.69
#